data_b828b26fb63c8b7142f8aa9584c67488
#
_entry.id   b828b26fb63c8b7142f8aa9584c67488
#
_cell.length_a   1.000
_cell.length_b   1.000
_cell.length_c   1.000
_cell.angle_alpha   90.00
_cell.angle_beta   90.00
_cell.angle_gamma   90.00
#
_symmetry.space_group_name_H-M   'P 1'
#
loop_
_entity.id
_entity.type
_entity.pdbx_description
1 polymer ?
#
loop_
_entity_poly.entity_id
_entity_poly.type
_entity_poly.pdbx_seq_one_letter_code
_entity_poly.pdbx_strand_id
1 'polypeptide(L)'
;MGGVEAEMLILDSVEYNNGTVDVCMRNTGSRPVVIDTEYKNGVIVATEIGLILEVGETTCFTLQGTDYSAGDECRLVTEEGTSIVFEVKE
;
A
#
# COMPACT_ATOMS: atom_id res chain seq x y z
N MET A 1 -9.32 17.51 -24.70
CA MET A 1 -9.12 16.10 -24.47
C MET A 1 -8.71 15.83 -23.03
N GLY A 2 -9.40 14.97 -22.37
CA GLY A 2 -9.00 14.56 -21.05
C GLY A 2 -7.78 13.68 -21.11
N GLY A 3 -6.80 13.92 -20.28
CA GLY A 3 -5.69 13.02 -20.09
C GLY A 3 -6.16 11.74 -19.41
N VAL A 4 -5.34 10.72 -19.45
CA VAL A 4 -5.56 9.54 -18.62
C VAL A 4 -5.19 9.91 -17.20
N GLU A 5 -6.15 9.79 -16.29
CA GLU A 5 -5.89 10.03 -14.89
C GLU A 5 -5.18 8.82 -14.32
N ALA A 6 -3.93 9.01 -13.92
CA ALA A 6 -3.17 7.97 -13.26
C ALA A 6 -3.42 8.02 -11.75
N GLU A 7 -3.42 6.85 -11.13
CA GLU A 7 -3.40 6.78 -9.68
C GLU A 7 -2.05 7.28 -9.17
N MET A 8 -2.07 8.16 -8.18
CA MET A 8 -0.84 8.72 -7.62
C MET A 8 -0.86 8.56 -6.11
N LEU A 9 0.05 7.74 -5.63
CA LEU A 9 0.17 7.46 -4.20
C LEU A 9 1.59 7.79 -3.74
N ILE A 10 1.68 8.35 -2.55
CA ILE A 10 2.95 8.59 -1.88
C ILE A 10 2.97 7.76 -0.61
N LEU A 11 4.06 7.03 -0.41
CA LEU A 11 4.31 6.31 0.82
C LEU A 11 4.95 7.30 1.80
N ASP A 12 4.18 7.75 2.78
CA ASP A 12 4.67 8.74 3.75
C ASP A 12 5.51 8.10 4.85
N SER A 13 5.14 6.91 5.30
CA SER A 13 5.93 6.22 6.32
C SER A 13 5.68 4.72 6.31
N VAL A 14 6.68 3.99 6.76
CA VAL A 14 6.61 2.55 7.02
C VAL A 14 7.23 2.33 8.40
N GLU A 15 6.48 1.70 9.28
CA GLU A 15 6.94 1.47 10.64
C GLU A 15 6.86 -0.02 10.96
N TYR A 16 8.01 -0.60 11.28
CA TYR A 16 8.13 -2.01 11.62
C TYR A 16 8.13 -2.18 13.13
N ASN A 17 7.29 -3.05 13.63
CA ASN A 17 7.19 -3.29 15.05
C ASN A 17 6.84 -4.76 15.32
N ASN A 18 7.85 -5.53 15.70
CA ASN A 18 7.66 -6.91 16.17
C ASN A 18 6.86 -7.79 15.19
N GLY A 19 7.25 -7.78 13.93
CA GLY A 19 6.61 -8.64 12.92
C GLY A 19 5.39 -8.03 12.26
N THR A 20 4.92 -6.87 12.72
CA THR A 20 3.86 -6.13 12.06
C THR A 20 4.40 -4.88 11.39
N VAL A 21 3.72 -4.42 10.35
CA VAL A 21 4.14 -3.24 9.59
C VAL A 21 2.96 -2.29 9.46
N ASP A 22 3.17 -1.06 9.93
CA ASP A 22 2.21 0.02 9.78
C ASP A 22 2.66 0.94 8.66
N VAL A 23 1.74 1.30 7.79
CA VAL A 23 2.02 2.08 6.60
C VAL A 23 1.11 3.29 6.57
N CYS A 24 1.67 4.46 6.26
CA CYS A 24 0.88 5.65 5.99
C CYS A 24 1.08 6.04 4.54
N MET A 25 0.00 6.17 3.80
CA MET A 25 0.00 6.52 2.39
C MET A 25 -0.92 7.70 2.13
N ARG A 26 -0.55 8.51 1.16
CA ARG A 26 -1.32 9.69 0.79
C ARG A 26 -1.68 9.60 -0.69
N ASN A 27 -2.96 9.86 -0.98
CA ASN A 27 -3.45 9.90 -2.35
C ASN A 27 -3.29 11.33 -2.89
N THR A 28 -2.36 11.51 -3.81
CA THR A 28 -2.11 12.81 -4.46
C THR A 28 -2.73 12.91 -5.85
N GLY A 29 -3.51 11.91 -6.23
CA GLY A 29 -4.22 11.90 -7.50
C GLY A 29 -5.53 12.66 -7.44
N SER A 30 -6.34 12.47 -8.47
CA SER A 30 -7.61 13.19 -8.63
C SER A 30 -8.85 12.34 -8.35
N ARG A 31 -8.66 11.09 -7.96
CA ARG A 31 -9.77 10.19 -7.63
C ARG A 31 -9.38 9.21 -6.54
N PRO A 32 -10.36 8.63 -5.83
CA PRO A 32 -10.06 7.66 -4.80
C PRO A 32 -9.34 6.43 -5.36
N VAL A 33 -8.51 5.82 -4.53
CA VAL A 33 -7.76 4.61 -4.86
C VAL A 33 -8.16 3.52 -3.86
N VAL A 34 -8.33 2.30 -4.35
CA VAL A 34 -8.69 1.17 -3.48
C VAL A 34 -7.55 0.18 -3.48
N ILE A 35 -6.97 -0.07 -2.31
CA ILE A 35 -5.95 -1.11 -2.12
C ILE A 35 -6.66 -2.46 -2.10
N ASP A 36 -6.24 -3.37 -2.96
CA ASP A 36 -6.89 -4.66 -3.14
C ASP A 36 -6.06 -5.84 -2.63
N THR A 37 -4.78 -5.88 -2.97
CA THR A 37 -3.95 -7.07 -2.72
C THR A 37 -2.65 -6.70 -2.05
N GLU A 38 -2.21 -7.55 -1.13
CA GLU A 38 -0.93 -7.41 -0.45
C GLU A 38 -0.06 -8.62 -0.74
N TYR A 39 1.21 -8.37 -1.11
CA TYR A 39 2.21 -9.41 -1.34
C TYR A 39 3.38 -9.22 -0.36
N LYS A 40 3.94 -10.34 0.08
CA LYS A 40 5.17 -10.37 0.87
C LYS A 40 6.17 -11.26 0.13
N ASN A 41 7.28 -10.68 -0.29
CA ASN A 41 8.31 -11.40 -1.06
C ASN A 41 7.74 -12.14 -2.27
N GLY A 42 6.81 -11.50 -2.99
CA GLY A 42 6.20 -12.05 -4.18
C GLY A 42 5.05 -13.04 -3.94
N VAL A 43 4.72 -13.31 -2.69
CA VAL A 43 3.64 -14.24 -2.33
C VAL A 43 2.43 -13.46 -1.84
N ILE A 44 1.24 -13.84 -2.32
CA ILE A 44 -0.01 -13.20 -1.90
C ILE A 44 -0.23 -13.48 -0.41
N VAL A 45 -0.44 -12.39 0.34
CA VAL A 45 -0.77 -12.46 1.77
C VAL A 45 -2.25 -12.20 1.99
N ALA A 46 -2.83 -11.27 1.24
CA ALA A 46 -4.24 -10.91 1.38
C ALA A 46 -4.78 -10.41 0.05
N THR A 47 -6.06 -10.68 -0.19
CA THR A 47 -6.80 -10.21 -1.36
C THR A 47 -8.09 -9.54 -0.90
N GLU A 48 -8.72 -8.78 -1.81
CA GLU A 48 -10.00 -8.13 -1.53
C GLU A 48 -9.96 -7.27 -0.27
N ILE A 49 -8.85 -6.57 -0.08
CA ILE A 49 -8.64 -5.74 1.11
C ILE A 49 -9.68 -4.62 1.18
N GLY A 50 -9.93 -3.94 0.05
CA GLY A 50 -10.98 -2.94 -0.04
C GLY A 50 -10.71 -1.65 0.73
N LEU A 51 -9.45 -1.31 1.00
CA LEU A 51 -9.10 -0.09 1.71
C LEU A 51 -9.14 1.09 0.77
N ILE A 52 -9.99 2.06 1.05
CA ILE A 52 -10.17 3.25 0.22
C ILE A 52 -9.25 4.35 0.70
N LEU A 53 -8.47 4.91 -0.23
CA LEU A 53 -7.61 6.07 0.00
C LEU A 53 -8.24 7.27 -0.70
N GLU A 54 -8.83 8.16 0.09
CA GLU A 54 -9.50 9.35 -0.44
C GLU A 54 -8.51 10.38 -0.94
N VAL A 55 -8.92 11.16 -1.95
CA VAL A 55 -8.08 12.20 -2.54
C VAL A 55 -7.63 13.20 -1.48
N GLY A 56 -6.33 13.48 -1.47
CA GLY A 56 -5.73 14.47 -0.57
C GLY A 56 -5.55 14.02 0.87
N GLU A 57 -6.02 12.83 1.20
CA GLU A 57 -5.92 12.34 2.58
C GLU A 57 -4.75 11.38 2.77
N THR A 58 -4.21 11.40 3.99
CA THR A 58 -3.25 10.42 4.44
C THR A 58 -4.00 9.35 5.23
N THR A 59 -3.83 8.10 4.84
CA THR A 59 -4.45 6.97 5.51
C THR A 59 -3.35 6.07 6.06
N CYS A 60 -3.46 5.75 7.33
CA CYS A 60 -2.52 4.84 7.99
C CYS A 60 -3.23 3.52 8.29
N PHE A 61 -2.54 2.42 8.01
CA PHE A 61 -3.12 1.10 8.20
C PHE A 61 -2.02 0.08 8.47
N THR A 62 -2.40 -1.03 9.07
CA THR A 62 -1.49 -2.14 9.35
C THR A 62 -1.61 -3.16 8.22
N LEU A 63 -0.48 -3.63 7.70
CA LEU A 63 -0.48 -4.69 6.69
C LEU A 63 -1.16 -5.95 7.25
N GLN A 64 -1.85 -6.68 6.38
CA GLN A 64 -2.59 -7.89 6.76
C GLN A 64 -1.66 -9.03 7.14
N GLY A 65 -0.48 -9.08 6.53
CA GLY A 65 0.50 -10.12 6.82
C GLY A 65 1.10 -9.97 8.21
N THR A 66 1.63 -11.07 8.69
CA THR A 66 2.33 -11.16 9.98
C THR A 66 3.72 -11.74 9.75
N ASP A 67 4.53 -11.74 10.80
CA ASP A 67 5.88 -12.30 10.76
C ASP A 67 6.79 -11.60 9.73
N TYR A 68 6.58 -10.31 9.54
CA TYR A 68 7.49 -9.51 8.74
C TYR A 68 8.85 -9.39 9.43
N SER A 69 9.89 -9.34 8.61
CA SER A 69 11.27 -9.12 9.08
C SER A 69 11.89 -8.01 8.25
N ALA A 70 12.89 -7.35 8.82
CA ALA A 70 13.67 -6.36 8.07
C ALA A 70 14.23 -7.01 6.80
N GLY A 71 14.11 -6.34 5.68
CA GLY A 71 14.53 -6.84 4.37
C GLY A 71 13.41 -7.48 3.56
N ASP A 72 12.27 -7.78 4.16
CA ASP A 72 11.14 -8.30 3.40
C ASP A 72 10.62 -7.27 2.40
N GLU A 73 10.29 -7.71 1.20
CA GLU A 73 9.68 -6.86 0.18
C GLU A 73 8.17 -6.92 0.30
N CYS A 74 7.57 -5.75 0.38
CA CYS A 74 6.12 -5.61 0.40
C CYS A 74 5.65 -5.01 -0.91
N ARG A 75 4.55 -5.52 -1.43
CA ARG A 75 3.88 -4.94 -2.58
C ARG A 75 2.40 -4.81 -2.29
N LEU A 76 1.88 -3.62 -2.53
CA LEU A 76 0.45 -3.36 -2.47
C LEU A 76 -0.03 -3.08 -3.88
N VAL A 77 -1.14 -3.71 -4.26
CA VAL A 77 -1.71 -3.54 -5.60
C VAL A 77 -3.12 -3.00 -5.45
N THR A 78 -3.43 -1.96 -6.22
CA THR A 78 -4.76 -1.35 -6.22
C THR A 78 -5.70 -2.12 -7.14
N GLU A 79 -6.99 -1.84 -7.02
CA GLU A 79 -8.00 -2.46 -7.92
C GLU A 79 -7.74 -2.17 -9.38
N GLU A 80 -7.09 -1.06 -9.71
CA GLU A 80 -6.76 -0.71 -11.09
C GLU A 80 -5.39 -1.21 -11.54
N GLY A 81 -4.68 -1.92 -10.69
CA GLY A 81 -3.42 -2.56 -11.03
C GLY A 81 -2.16 -1.76 -10.74
N THR A 82 -2.27 -0.61 -10.08
CA THR A 82 -1.10 0.15 -9.65
C THR A 82 -0.39 -0.60 -8.53
N SER A 83 0.92 -0.73 -8.62
CA SER A 83 1.73 -1.39 -7.60
C SER A 83 2.58 -0.38 -6.84
N ILE A 84 2.62 -0.55 -5.53
CA ILE A 84 3.53 0.19 -4.64
C ILE A 84 4.42 -0.86 -3.98
N VAL A 85 5.73 -0.71 -4.15
CA VAL A 85 6.71 -1.67 -3.62
C VAL A 85 7.62 -0.97 -2.65
N PHE A 86 7.85 -1.59 -1.52
CA PHE A 86 8.77 -1.06 -0.53
C PHE A 86 9.38 -2.20 0.29
N GLU A 87 10.45 -1.89 1.00
CA GLU A 87 11.17 -2.86 1.83
C GLU A 87 10.96 -2.53 3.30
N VAL A 88 10.76 -3.57 4.10
CA VAL A 88 10.65 -3.42 5.56
C VAL A 88 12.01 -3.07 6.13
N LYS A 89 12.06 -2.03 6.94
CA LYS A 89 13.29 -1.56 7.61
C LYS A 89 13.02 -1.37 9.09
N GLU A 90 14.02 -1.69 9.86
CA GLU A 90 13.99 -1.40 11.30
C GLU A 90 14.26 0.07 11.57
#